data_6e9bf5e125df61e09e799df99355bbab
#
_entry.id   6e9bf5e125df61e09e799df99355bbab
#
_cell.length_a   1.000
_cell.length_b   1.000
_cell.length_c   1.000
_cell.angle_alpha   90.00
_cell.angle_beta   90.00
_cell.angle_gamma   90.00
#
_symmetry.space_group_name_H-M   'P 1'
#
loop_
_entity.id
_entity.type
_entity.pdbx_description
1 polymer ?
#
loop_
_entity_poly.entity_id
_entity_poly.type
_entity_poly.pdbx_seq_one_letter_code
_entity_poly.pdbx_strand_id
1 'polypeptide(L)'
;VKRDGGVLSDAQIDWVVDAYTRGVVADEQMSALAMAILLNGMTGPEIARWTAAMIASGERLDLSAVRRPTVDKHSTGGVGDKITLPLTPLVAACGAAVPQLSGRGLGHTGGTLDKLESIPGWRATVSNDEFIAQLDEVGAVICAAGAGLAPADRKLYALRDVTGTVEAIPLIASSIMSKKIAEGTGALVLDVKVGSGAFMKSVDQARELARTMVELGGAHGVRTVALLTDMSTPLGLAIGNAVEVTESVEVLAGGGPADVVELTLALAREMLDAAGLPDADPAAALRDGRAMDSWRAMIRAQGGDPDAPMPTAAEVEVVRAERDGYVAAVDAYAMGVAAWRLGAGRARKEDPVSVPAGVVLHKRPGDEVRAGDPLYELRADDAARIPAALTEAANAVRIAPTAPAATSLVIERIG
;
A
#
# COMPACT_ATOMS: atom_id res chain seq x y z
N VAL A 1 -9.93 25.07 21.76
CA VAL A 1 -11.11 24.70 20.95
C VAL A 1 -11.16 23.18 20.84
N LYS A 2 -10.31 22.52 20.06
CA LYS A 2 -10.40 21.07 19.77
C LYS A 2 -10.25 20.19 21.02
N ARG A 3 -9.36 20.56 21.97
CA ARG A 3 -9.23 19.88 23.28
C ARG A 3 -10.55 19.75 24.02
N ASP A 4 -11.40 20.77 23.93
CA ASP A 4 -12.67 20.87 24.66
C ASP A 4 -13.87 20.41 23.79
N GLY A 5 -13.61 19.65 22.71
CA GLY A 5 -14.64 19.12 21.80
C GLY A 5 -15.22 20.13 20.80
N GLY A 6 -14.67 21.34 20.71
CA GLY A 6 -15.15 22.37 19.79
C GLY A 6 -14.67 22.15 18.35
N VAL A 7 -15.32 22.85 17.40
CA VAL A 7 -15.00 22.83 15.97
C VAL A 7 -14.00 23.94 15.66
N LEU A 8 -12.93 23.61 14.91
CA LEU A 8 -11.94 24.57 14.43
C LEU A 8 -12.54 25.39 13.28
N SER A 9 -12.33 26.72 13.27
CA SER A 9 -12.65 27.54 12.12
C SER A 9 -11.62 27.35 11.00
N ASP A 10 -12.02 27.69 9.75
CA ASP A 10 -11.14 27.65 8.59
C ASP A 10 -9.84 28.44 8.82
N ALA A 11 -9.94 29.63 9.42
CA ALA A 11 -8.79 30.48 9.72
C ALA A 11 -7.84 29.84 10.75
N GLN A 12 -8.36 29.09 11.71
CA GLN A 12 -7.53 28.35 12.68
C GLN A 12 -6.83 27.18 12.02
N ILE A 13 -7.50 26.46 11.14
CA ILE A 13 -6.94 25.34 10.38
C ILE A 13 -5.83 25.85 9.46
N ASP A 14 -6.10 26.86 8.66
CA ASP A 14 -5.11 27.43 7.73
C ASP A 14 -3.87 27.90 8.47
N TRP A 15 -4.09 28.65 9.55
CA TRP A 15 -2.98 29.17 10.34
C TRP A 15 -2.13 28.06 10.96
N VAL A 16 -2.75 27.03 11.56
CA VAL A 16 -1.97 26.00 12.25
C VAL A 16 -1.19 25.12 11.29
N VAL A 17 -1.76 24.78 10.14
CA VAL A 17 -1.08 23.96 9.11
C VAL A 17 0.10 24.73 8.50
N ASP A 18 -0.11 26.00 8.14
CA ASP A 18 0.98 26.86 7.62
C ASP A 18 2.07 27.11 8.68
N ALA A 19 1.67 27.52 9.89
CA ALA A 19 2.61 27.84 10.98
C ALA A 19 3.41 26.61 11.42
N TYR A 20 2.80 25.42 11.43
CA TYR A 20 3.52 24.17 11.71
C TYR A 20 4.50 23.83 10.59
N THR A 21 4.09 23.97 9.34
CA THR A 21 4.95 23.70 8.19
C THR A 21 6.20 24.56 8.21
N ARG A 22 6.07 25.85 8.56
CA ARG A 22 7.17 26.81 8.69
C ARG A 22 7.96 26.69 10.00
N GLY A 23 7.58 25.81 10.92
CA GLY A 23 8.27 25.62 12.21
C GLY A 23 7.96 26.69 13.26
N VAL A 24 6.90 27.49 13.09
CA VAL A 24 6.41 28.46 14.10
C VAL A 24 5.66 27.77 15.22
N VAL A 25 4.83 26.78 14.89
CA VAL A 25 4.21 25.88 15.86
C VAL A 25 5.19 24.76 16.17
N ALA A 26 5.50 24.55 17.45
CA ALA A 26 6.41 23.51 17.92
C ALA A 26 5.77 22.10 17.85
N ASP A 27 6.60 21.07 17.81
CA ASP A 27 6.15 19.67 17.72
C ASP A 27 5.28 19.29 18.93
N GLU A 28 5.59 19.77 20.13
CA GLU A 28 4.80 19.53 21.34
C GLU A 28 3.40 20.11 21.24
N GLN A 29 3.27 21.29 20.63
CA GLN A 29 1.96 21.95 20.42
C GLN A 29 1.14 21.20 19.38
N MET A 30 1.77 20.80 18.27
CA MET A 30 1.11 20.02 17.22
C MET A 30 0.75 18.61 17.70
N SER A 31 1.58 17.97 18.54
CA SER A 31 1.28 16.69 19.18
C SER A 31 0.02 16.77 20.04
N ALA A 32 -0.10 17.84 20.83
CA ALA A 32 -1.28 18.08 21.65
C ALA A 32 -2.55 18.28 20.80
N LEU A 33 -2.44 18.97 19.66
CA LEU A 33 -3.55 19.14 18.74
C LEU A 33 -3.91 17.82 18.05
N ALA A 34 -2.92 17.04 17.58
CA ALA A 34 -3.14 15.74 16.96
C ALA A 34 -3.83 14.76 17.94
N MET A 35 -3.44 14.75 19.21
CA MET A 35 -4.10 13.96 20.24
C MET A 35 -5.53 14.47 20.52
N ALA A 36 -5.76 15.78 20.54
CA ALA A 36 -7.11 16.33 20.66
C ALA A 36 -8.01 15.95 19.48
N ILE A 37 -7.47 15.89 18.28
CA ILE A 37 -8.18 15.41 17.08
C ILE A 37 -8.49 13.91 17.19
N LEU A 38 -7.53 13.09 17.63
CA LEU A 38 -7.74 11.65 17.83
C LEU A 38 -8.91 11.38 18.78
N LEU A 39 -8.95 12.11 19.90
CA LEU A 39 -9.94 11.90 20.98
C LEU A 39 -11.32 12.51 20.69
N ASN A 40 -11.40 13.61 19.95
CA ASN A 40 -12.64 14.35 19.71
C ASN A 40 -13.11 14.35 18.24
N GLY A 41 -12.33 13.75 17.33
CA GLY A 41 -12.62 13.72 15.90
C GLY A 41 -12.55 15.10 15.23
N MET A 42 -12.95 15.14 13.97
CA MET A 42 -13.18 16.33 13.16
C MET A 42 -14.48 16.18 12.37
N THR A 43 -15.17 17.28 12.14
CA THR A 43 -16.31 17.32 11.21
C THR A 43 -15.86 17.23 9.76
N GLY A 44 -16.74 16.81 8.85
CA GLY A 44 -16.44 16.76 7.40
C GLY A 44 -15.85 18.08 6.86
N PRO A 45 -16.44 19.26 7.16
CA PRO A 45 -15.87 20.55 6.75
C PRO A 45 -14.45 20.81 7.33
N GLU A 46 -14.19 20.46 8.58
CA GLU A 46 -12.83 20.57 9.16
C GLU A 46 -11.84 19.68 8.39
N ILE A 47 -12.21 18.43 8.08
CA ILE A 47 -11.34 17.49 7.35
C ILE A 47 -11.06 18.03 5.95
N ALA A 48 -12.09 18.52 5.25
CA ALA A 48 -11.94 19.10 3.91
C ALA A 48 -11.00 20.32 3.93
N ARG A 49 -11.18 21.22 4.91
CA ARG A 49 -10.31 22.42 5.04
C ARG A 49 -8.88 22.05 5.40
N TRP A 50 -8.70 21.09 6.32
CA TRP A 50 -7.39 20.59 6.71
C TRP A 50 -6.65 20.00 5.51
N THR A 51 -7.35 19.17 4.72
CA THR A 51 -6.81 18.58 3.48
C THR A 51 -6.42 19.65 2.48
N ALA A 52 -7.27 20.66 2.26
CA ALA A 52 -6.99 21.78 1.38
C ALA A 52 -5.76 22.58 1.82
N ALA A 53 -5.61 22.85 3.13
CA ALA A 53 -4.44 23.54 3.68
C ALA A 53 -3.15 22.71 3.50
N MET A 54 -3.22 21.39 3.68
CA MET A 54 -2.09 20.49 3.40
C MET A 54 -1.68 20.50 1.93
N ILE A 55 -2.63 20.46 1.00
CA ILE A 55 -2.38 20.55 -0.44
C ILE A 55 -1.71 21.90 -0.76
N ALA A 56 -2.24 23.00 -0.21
CA ALA A 56 -1.76 24.36 -0.44
C ALA A 56 -0.35 24.61 0.16
N SER A 57 0.11 23.75 1.07
CA SER A 57 1.46 23.87 1.66
C SER A 57 2.61 23.59 0.69
N GLY A 58 2.33 22.98 -0.46
CA GLY A 58 3.34 22.54 -1.41
C GLY A 58 2.94 22.70 -2.87
N GLU A 59 3.67 22.00 -3.71
CA GLU A 59 3.47 21.98 -5.16
C GLU A 59 2.34 21.01 -5.53
N ARG A 60 1.74 21.26 -6.70
CA ARG A 60 0.87 20.31 -7.40
C ARG A 60 1.54 19.91 -8.70
N LEU A 61 1.47 18.64 -9.05
CA LEU A 61 1.92 18.20 -10.37
C LEU A 61 0.86 18.58 -11.42
N ASP A 62 1.34 19.09 -12.55
CA ASP A 62 0.52 19.35 -13.71
C ASP A 62 0.67 18.21 -14.72
N LEU A 63 -0.37 17.37 -14.82
CA LEU A 63 -0.42 16.23 -15.74
C LEU A 63 -1.13 16.56 -17.06
N SER A 64 -1.39 17.83 -17.35
CA SER A 64 -2.10 18.26 -18.58
C SER A 64 -1.37 17.89 -19.88
N ALA A 65 -0.04 17.68 -19.81
CA ALA A 65 0.77 17.23 -20.95
C ALA A 65 0.63 15.72 -21.24
N VAL A 66 0.07 14.93 -20.30
CA VAL A 66 -0.12 13.49 -20.47
C VAL A 66 -1.35 13.25 -21.32
N ARG A 67 -1.18 12.61 -22.48
CA ARG A 67 -2.25 12.40 -23.47
C ARG A 67 -3.27 11.33 -23.08
N ARG A 68 -2.93 10.45 -22.14
CA ARG A 68 -3.79 9.36 -21.65
C ARG A 68 -4.63 9.86 -20.46
N PRO A 69 -5.84 9.32 -20.23
CA PRO A 69 -6.56 9.58 -18.99
C PRO A 69 -5.74 9.09 -17.79
N THR A 70 -5.64 9.94 -16.76
CA THR A 70 -4.84 9.63 -15.56
C THR A 70 -5.72 9.04 -14.48
N VAL A 71 -5.26 7.96 -13.87
CA VAL A 71 -5.90 7.31 -12.72
C VAL A 71 -4.86 6.72 -11.81
N ASP A 72 -5.03 6.88 -10.51
CA ASP A 72 -4.11 6.26 -9.56
C ASP A 72 -4.83 5.39 -8.53
N LYS A 73 -4.06 4.62 -7.78
CA LYS A 73 -4.54 3.75 -6.71
C LYS A 73 -3.78 4.03 -5.42
N HIS A 74 -4.49 4.02 -4.30
CA HIS A 74 -3.86 4.04 -2.98
C HIS A 74 -4.33 2.86 -2.14
N SER A 75 -3.38 2.14 -1.54
CA SER A 75 -3.66 1.14 -0.50
C SER A 75 -3.40 1.73 0.88
N THR A 76 -4.25 1.41 1.85
CA THR A 76 -3.99 1.74 3.26
C THR A 76 -2.88 0.90 3.88
N GLY A 77 -2.31 -0.04 3.12
CA GLY A 77 -1.20 -0.89 3.53
C GLY A 77 -1.63 -2.20 4.15
N GLY A 78 -0.81 -3.22 3.94
CA GLY A 78 -1.07 -4.57 4.41
C GLY A 78 0.16 -5.48 4.31
N VAL A 79 -0.04 -6.75 4.62
CA VAL A 79 0.98 -7.79 4.60
C VAL A 79 0.92 -8.57 3.29
N GLY A 80 2.04 -8.65 2.58
CA GLY A 80 2.07 -9.21 1.23
C GLY A 80 1.35 -8.33 0.19
N ASP A 81 1.07 -7.07 0.52
CA ASP A 81 0.37 -6.14 -0.39
C ASP A 81 1.31 -5.64 -1.49
N LYS A 82 1.45 -6.47 -2.50
CA LYS A 82 2.21 -6.21 -3.72
C LYS A 82 1.37 -5.68 -4.88
N ILE A 83 0.08 -5.48 -4.66
CA ILE A 83 -0.91 -5.21 -5.74
C ILE A 83 -0.50 -4.05 -6.65
N THR A 84 0.13 -3.02 -6.13
CA THR A 84 0.61 -1.88 -6.93
C THR A 84 1.57 -2.33 -8.06
N LEU A 85 2.39 -3.37 -7.83
CA LEU A 85 3.40 -3.82 -8.81
C LEU A 85 2.75 -4.39 -10.09
N PRO A 86 1.84 -5.38 -10.02
CA PRO A 86 1.16 -5.86 -11.21
C PRO A 86 0.06 -4.91 -11.72
N LEU A 87 -0.59 -4.15 -10.83
CA LEU A 87 -1.72 -3.29 -11.16
C LEU A 87 -1.33 -2.10 -12.05
N THR A 88 -0.26 -1.39 -11.68
CA THR A 88 0.19 -0.18 -12.40
C THR A 88 0.48 -0.45 -13.88
N PRO A 89 1.33 -1.44 -14.25
CA PRO A 89 1.58 -1.75 -15.65
C PRO A 89 0.38 -2.38 -16.36
N LEU A 90 -0.48 -3.10 -15.64
CA LEU A 90 -1.70 -3.68 -16.21
C LEU A 90 -2.68 -2.59 -16.66
N VAL A 91 -2.94 -1.59 -15.82
CA VAL A 91 -3.83 -0.47 -16.14
C VAL A 91 -3.24 0.39 -17.26
N ALA A 92 -1.92 0.59 -17.28
CA ALA A 92 -1.23 1.28 -18.36
C ALA A 92 -1.32 0.53 -19.70
N ALA A 93 -1.21 -0.80 -19.67
CA ALA A 93 -1.40 -1.65 -20.85
C ALA A 93 -2.82 -1.57 -21.44
N CYS A 94 -3.80 -1.16 -20.62
CA CYS A 94 -5.18 -0.93 -21.01
C CYS A 94 -5.48 0.51 -21.47
N GLY A 95 -4.47 1.39 -21.54
CA GLY A 95 -4.58 2.71 -22.16
C GLY A 95 -4.71 3.91 -21.19
N ALA A 96 -4.74 3.71 -19.88
CA ALA A 96 -4.65 4.78 -18.90
C ALA A 96 -3.19 5.17 -18.59
N ALA A 97 -3.00 6.27 -17.87
CA ALA A 97 -1.71 6.65 -17.29
C ALA A 97 -1.81 6.58 -15.76
N VAL A 98 -0.84 5.91 -15.12
CA VAL A 98 -0.82 5.65 -13.67
C VAL A 98 0.38 6.34 -13.02
N PRO A 99 0.18 7.53 -12.41
CA PRO A 99 1.22 8.32 -11.76
C PRO A 99 1.42 7.87 -10.30
N GLN A 100 1.83 6.64 -10.07
CA GLN A 100 1.84 6.01 -8.75
C GLN A 100 2.95 6.56 -7.84
N LEU A 101 2.62 7.48 -6.95
CA LEU A 101 3.51 7.86 -5.85
C LEU A 101 3.38 6.88 -4.70
N SER A 102 4.51 6.36 -4.26
CA SER A 102 4.58 5.29 -3.26
C SER A 102 5.57 5.60 -2.13
N GLY A 103 5.49 4.83 -1.06
CA GLY A 103 6.33 4.96 0.12
C GLY A 103 7.21 3.74 0.39
N ARG A 104 8.12 3.91 1.35
CA ARG A 104 8.89 2.83 1.97
C ARG A 104 8.07 2.20 3.10
N GLY A 105 8.35 0.94 3.40
CA GLY A 105 7.73 0.22 4.52
C GLY A 105 8.30 0.62 5.88
N LEU A 106 7.49 0.45 6.90
CA LEU A 106 7.89 0.58 8.29
C LEU A 106 7.15 -0.47 9.14
N GLY A 107 7.87 -1.11 10.08
CA GLY A 107 7.30 -2.18 10.91
C GLY A 107 6.93 -3.41 10.07
N HIS A 108 5.73 -3.93 10.31
CA HIS A 108 5.21 -5.17 9.71
C HIS A 108 4.65 -5.02 8.29
N THR A 109 4.50 -3.79 7.80
CA THR A 109 4.00 -3.54 6.44
C THR A 109 5.14 -3.28 5.48
N GLY A 110 5.16 -3.98 4.34
CA GLY A 110 6.16 -3.78 3.30
C GLY A 110 5.92 -2.51 2.49
N GLY A 111 6.99 -1.83 2.04
CA GLY A 111 6.91 -0.67 1.18
C GLY A 111 7.05 -1.01 -0.29
N THR A 112 6.25 -0.39 -1.15
CA THR A 112 6.32 -0.61 -2.61
C THR A 112 7.71 -0.25 -3.16
N LEU A 113 8.32 0.83 -2.67
CA LEU A 113 9.65 1.24 -3.13
C LEU A 113 10.73 0.24 -2.70
N ASP A 114 10.66 -0.30 -1.47
CA ASP A 114 11.62 -1.31 -1.00
C ASP A 114 11.57 -2.59 -1.84
N LYS A 115 10.37 -2.97 -2.29
CA LYS A 115 10.19 -4.11 -3.20
C LYS A 115 10.85 -3.84 -4.54
N LEU A 116 10.58 -2.70 -5.17
CA LEU A 116 11.13 -2.35 -6.48
C LEU A 116 12.65 -2.11 -6.44
N GLU A 117 13.19 -1.62 -5.32
CA GLU A 117 14.63 -1.49 -5.09
C GLU A 117 15.37 -2.84 -5.02
N SER A 118 14.62 -3.96 -4.96
CA SER A 118 15.16 -5.31 -5.14
C SER A 118 15.62 -5.57 -6.59
N ILE A 119 15.10 -4.80 -7.54
CA ILE A 119 15.44 -4.93 -8.97
C ILE A 119 16.75 -4.17 -9.22
N PRO A 120 17.80 -4.84 -9.72
CA PRO A 120 19.09 -4.21 -9.96
C PRO A 120 18.96 -2.97 -10.87
N GLY A 121 19.54 -1.85 -10.40
CA GLY A 121 19.60 -0.59 -11.13
C GLY A 121 18.34 0.28 -11.04
N TRP A 122 17.22 -0.23 -10.53
CA TRP A 122 15.99 0.56 -10.45
C TRP A 122 16.10 1.74 -9.47
N ARG A 123 15.54 2.89 -9.86
CA ARG A 123 15.59 4.14 -9.09
C ARG A 123 14.20 4.55 -8.62
N ALA A 124 14.05 4.74 -7.30
CA ALA A 124 12.82 5.26 -6.70
C ALA A 124 12.59 6.75 -6.94
N THR A 125 13.66 7.53 -7.19
CA THR A 125 13.60 8.98 -7.37
C THR A 125 13.74 9.34 -8.83
N VAL A 126 12.79 10.09 -9.34
CA VAL A 126 12.79 10.69 -10.69
C VAL A 126 12.48 12.18 -10.57
N SER A 127 12.95 12.98 -11.50
CA SER A 127 12.57 14.40 -11.60
C SER A 127 11.14 14.54 -12.11
N ASN A 128 10.52 15.72 -11.94
CA ASN A 128 9.19 15.98 -12.47
C ASN A 128 9.14 15.82 -14.00
N ASP A 129 10.18 16.25 -14.71
CA ASP A 129 10.25 16.12 -16.17
C ASP A 129 10.37 14.65 -16.60
N GLU A 130 11.22 13.85 -15.94
CA GLU A 130 11.31 12.39 -16.17
C GLU A 130 9.98 11.70 -15.85
N PHE A 131 9.31 12.09 -14.77
CA PHE A 131 8.02 11.55 -14.36
C PHE A 131 6.94 11.76 -15.44
N ILE A 132 6.79 13.00 -15.92
CA ILE A 132 5.80 13.35 -16.96
C ILE A 132 6.15 12.67 -18.28
N ALA A 133 7.42 12.68 -18.69
CA ALA A 133 7.85 12.02 -19.92
C ALA A 133 7.58 10.51 -19.89
N GLN A 134 7.89 9.83 -18.79
CA GLN A 134 7.62 8.39 -18.63
C GLN A 134 6.12 8.09 -18.62
N LEU A 135 5.30 8.94 -17.97
CA LEU A 135 3.83 8.78 -18.00
C LEU A 135 3.26 8.89 -19.40
N ASP A 136 3.74 9.85 -20.19
CA ASP A 136 3.24 10.03 -21.55
C ASP A 136 3.71 8.90 -22.49
N GLU A 137 4.95 8.45 -22.37
CA GLU A 137 5.54 7.42 -23.21
C GLU A 137 5.09 6.01 -22.82
N VAL A 138 5.26 5.64 -21.55
CA VAL A 138 5.01 4.28 -21.02
C VAL A 138 3.61 4.14 -20.46
N GLY A 139 3.03 5.20 -19.89
CA GLY A 139 1.76 5.16 -19.19
C GLY A 139 1.85 4.70 -17.73
N ALA A 140 3.02 4.38 -17.22
CA ALA A 140 3.22 3.85 -15.87
C ALA A 140 4.50 4.41 -15.24
N VAL A 141 4.37 4.89 -14.01
CA VAL A 141 5.50 5.28 -13.16
C VAL A 141 5.20 4.90 -11.72
N ILE A 142 6.16 4.31 -11.01
CA ILE A 142 6.09 4.11 -9.55
C ILE A 142 7.33 4.78 -8.96
N CYS A 143 7.15 5.83 -8.16
CA CYS A 143 8.30 6.54 -7.59
C CYS A 143 7.99 7.13 -6.21
N ALA A 144 9.02 7.65 -5.55
CA ALA A 144 8.88 8.39 -4.31
C ALA A 144 8.25 9.77 -4.57
N ALA A 145 7.40 10.22 -3.65
CA ALA A 145 6.89 11.59 -3.70
C ALA A 145 8.03 12.62 -3.58
N GLY A 146 8.03 13.62 -4.45
CA GLY A 146 8.96 14.72 -4.40
C GLY A 146 8.88 15.52 -3.09
N ALA A 147 9.96 16.19 -2.72
CA ALA A 147 10.04 16.95 -1.47
C ALA A 147 9.03 18.11 -1.41
N GLY A 148 8.64 18.65 -2.56
CA GLY A 148 7.65 19.74 -2.68
C GLY A 148 6.20 19.30 -2.54
N LEU A 149 5.89 18.00 -2.63
CA LEU A 149 4.52 17.51 -2.56
C LEU A 149 4.03 17.43 -1.11
N ALA A 150 3.00 18.18 -0.76
CA ALA A 150 2.35 18.21 0.55
C ALA A 150 3.33 18.19 1.76
N PRO A 151 4.28 19.14 1.88
CA PRO A 151 5.30 19.14 2.93
C PRO A 151 4.71 19.21 4.34
N ALA A 152 3.54 19.82 4.52
CA ALA A 152 2.80 19.81 5.79
C ALA A 152 2.46 18.40 6.23
N ASP A 153 1.98 17.55 5.29
CA ASP A 153 1.66 16.15 5.60
C ASP A 153 2.91 15.36 5.98
N ARG A 154 4.00 15.50 5.21
CA ARG A 154 5.24 14.79 5.51
C ARG A 154 5.74 15.06 6.93
N LYS A 155 5.70 16.34 7.36
CA LYS A 155 6.11 16.75 8.71
C LYS A 155 5.16 16.22 9.78
N LEU A 156 3.84 16.36 9.55
CA LEU A 156 2.83 15.91 10.49
C LEU A 156 2.80 14.39 10.61
N TYR A 157 2.93 13.65 9.51
CA TYR A 157 2.98 12.19 9.54
C TYR A 157 4.16 11.67 10.38
N ALA A 158 5.35 12.27 10.21
CA ALA A 158 6.53 11.93 11.01
C ALA A 158 6.32 12.18 12.52
N LEU A 159 5.60 13.25 12.89
CA LEU A 159 5.23 13.52 14.27
C LEU A 159 4.22 12.50 14.79
N ARG A 160 3.19 12.18 14.03
CA ARG A 160 2.13 11.23 14.40
C ARG A 160 2.68 9.83 14.65
N ASP A 161 3.68 9.42 13.89
CA ASP A 161 4.34 8.12 14.02
C ASP A 161 4.96 7.89 15.40
N VAL A 162 5.47 8.96 16.04
CA VAL A 162 6.13 8.89 17.35
C VAL A 162 5.25 9.37 18.52
N THR A 163 4.03 9.83 18.26
CA THR A 163 3.14 10.38 19.29
C THR A 163 1.88 9.56 19.54
N GLY A 164 1.75 8.37 18.90
CA GLY A 164 0.58 7.50 19.09
C GLY A 164 -0.71 8.09 18.53
N THR A 165 -0.64 8.90 17.46
CA THR A 165 -1.79 9.58 16.86
C THR A 165 -2.05 9.17 15.39
N VAL A 166 -1.39 8.11 14.92
CA VAL A 166 -1.56 7.62 13.54
C VAL A 166 -2.99 7.16 13.26
N GLU A 167 -3.68 6.58 14.24
CA GLU A 167 -5.00 5.95 14.08
C GLU A 167 -6.17 6.94 13.94
N ALA A 168 -5.92 8.26 14.04
CA ALA A 168 -6.96 9.27 13.86
C ALA A 168 -7.49 9.28 12.42
N ILE A 169 -8.70 8.73 12.19
CA ILE A 169 -9.33 8.63 10.86
C ILE A 169 -9.29 9.96 10.08
N PRO A 170 -9.66 11.13 10.66
CA PRO A 170 -9.57 12.40 9.96
C PRO A 170 -8.17 12.71 9.42
N LEU A 171 -7.14 12.40 10.22
CA LEU A 171 -5.75 12.66 9.86
C LEU A 171 -5.19 11.61 8.89
N ILE A 172 -5.68 10.36 8.94
CA ILE A 172 -5.36 9.34 7.92
C ILE A 172 -5.92 9.78 6.57
N ALA A 173 -7.22 10.12 6.53
CA ALA A 173 -7.89 10.54 5.31
C ALA A 173 -7.22 11.76 4.68
N SER A 174 -6.95 12.81 5.47
CA SER A 174 -6.27 14.02 5.00
C SER A 174 -4.85 13.75 4.51
N SER A 175 -4.10 12.89 5.20
CA SER A 175 -2.73 12.52 4.82
C SER A 175 -2.69 11.81 3.47
N ILE A 176 -3.58 10.86 3.24
CA ILE A 176 -3.68 10.12 1.97
C ILE A 176 -4.14 11.06 0.86
N MET A 177 -5.29 11.74 1.07
CA MET A 177 -5.94 12.52 0.03
C MET A 177 -5.16 13.77 -0.34
N SER A 178 -4.45 14.42 0.58
CA SER A 178 -3.63 15.59 0.24
C SER A 178 -2.54 15.26 -0.78
N LYS A 179 -1.86 14.12 -0.64
CA LYS A 179 -0.85 13.66 -1.60
C LYS A 179 -1.47 13.26 -2.93
N LYS A 180 -2.55 12.49 -2.90
CA LYS A 180 -3.21 11.97 -4.11
C LYS A 180 -3.87 13.07 -4.95
N ILE A 181 -4.42 14.11 -4.30
CA ILE A 181 -4.95 15.26 -5.00
C ILE A 181 -3.82 16.18 -5.52
N ALA A 182 -2.74 16.38 -4.73
CA ALA A 182 -1.59 17.18 -5.17
C ALA A 182 -0.81 16.52 -6.33
N GLU A 183 -0.89 15.21 -6.48
CA GLU A 183 -0.35 14.43 -7.61
C GLU A 183 -1.02 14.77 -8.94
N GLY A 184 -2.23 15.35 -8.92
CA GLY A 184 -2.91 15.84 -10.12
C GLY A 184 -3.64 14.77 -10.93
N THR A 185 -3.85 13.56 -10.38
CA THR A 185 -4.59 12.48 -11.05
C THR A 185 -6.06 12.84 -11.28
N GLY A 186 -6.64 12.45 -12.43
CA GLY A 186 -8.04 12.68 -12.77
C GLY A 186 -9.02 11.78 -12.01
N ALA A 187 -8.59 10.59 -11.62
CA ALA A 187 -9.39 9.64 -10.86
C ALA A 187 -8.54 8.85 -9.86
N LEU A 188 -9.17 8.33 -8.81
CA LEU A 188 -8.51 7.61 -7.73
C LEU A 188 -9.33 6.40 -7.28
N VAL A 189 -8.65 5.26 -7.14
CA VAL A 189 -9.22 4.05 -6.51
C VAL A 189 -8.50 3.78 -5.20
N LEU A 190 -9.27 3.64 -4.13
CA LEU A 190 -8.77 3.39 -2.78
C LEU A 190 -8.96 1.91 -2.44
N ASP A 191 -7.89 1.27 -2.03
CA ASP A 191 -7.89 -0.10 -1.51
C ASP A 191 -7.76 -0.03 0.02
N VAL A 192 -8.91 -0.04 0.71
CA VAL A 192 -9.00 0.13 2.16
C VAL A 192 -8.97 -1.24 2.82
N LYS A 193 -7.82 -1.58 3.37
CA LYS A 193 -7.55 -2.87 4.01
C LYS A 193 -8.21 -3.00 5.38
N VAL A 194 -8.81 -4.16 5.66
CA VAL A 194 -9.47 -4.51 6.93
C VAL A 194 -8.97 -5.85 7.44
N GLY A 195 -8.60 -5.95 8.70
CA GLY A 195 -8.20 -7.22 9.31
C GLY A 195 -6.95 -7.15 10.16
N SER A 196 -6.43 -8.29 10.60
CA SER A 196 -5.27 -8.34 11.52
C SER A 196 -4.02 -7.69 10.94
N GLY A 197 -3.78 -7.82 9.64
CA GLY A 197 -2.64 -7.22 8.93
C GLY A 197 -2.82 -5.78 8.49
N ALA A 198 -4.00 -5.18 8.67
CA ALA A 198 -4.33 -3.81 8.29
C ALA A 198 -4.28 -2.83 9.47
N PHE A 199 -4.29 -1.52 9.18
CA PHE A 199 -4.52 -0.48 10.19
C PHE A 199 -5.96 -0.50 10.71
N MET A 200 -6.95 -0.63 9.81
CA MET A 200 -8.35 -0.73 10.20
C MET A 200 -8.68 -2.16 10.66
N LYS A 201 -9.12 -2.29 11.91
CA LYS A 201 -9.39 -3.59 12.53
C LYS A 201 -10.84 -4.04 12.36
N SER A 202 -11.75 -3.12 12.04
CA SER A 202 -13.17 -3.42 11.81
C SER A 202 -13.66 -2.85 10.49
N VAL A 203 -14.68 -3.51 9.91
CA VAL A 203 -15.34 -3.06 8.68
C VAL A 203 -15.96 -1.67 8.86
N ASP A 204 -16.49 -1.36 10.04
CA ASP A 204 -17.12 -0.05 10.29
C ASP A 204 -16.11 1.09 10.28
N GLN A 205 -14.94 0.91 10.90
CA GLN A 205 -13.83 1.89 10.84
C GLN A 205 -13.33 2.09 9.40
N ALA A 206 -13.17 0.99 8.67
CA ALA A 206 -12.74 1.04 7.28
C ALA A 206 -13.76 1.75 6.37
N ARG A 207 -15.06 1.49 6.62
CA ARG A 207 -16.16 2.15 5.90
C ARG A 207 -16.20 3.66 6.18
N GLU A 208 -16.00 4.07 7.43
CA GLU A 208 -15.90 5.48 7.81
C GLU A 208 -14.72 6.15 7.08
N LEU A 209 -13.52 5.55 7.14
CA LEU A 209 -12.35 6.05 6.44
C LEU A 209 -12.58 6.15 4.92
N ALA A 210 -13.13 5.11 4.31
CA ALA A 210 -13.40 5.05 2.88
C ALA A 210 -14.38 6.15 2.44
N ARG A 211 -15.50 6.31 3.15
CA ARG A 211 -16.48 7.38 2.87
C ARG A 211 -15.86 8.76 2.99
N THR A 212 -15.11 9.01 4.06
CA THR A 212 -14.41 10.28 4.26
C THR A 212 -13.46 10.59 3.09
N MET A 213 -12.70 9.60 2.62
CA MET A 213 -11.77 9.80 1.50
C MET A 213 -12.50 9.99 0.16
N VAL A 214 -13.60 9.26 -0.10
CA VAL A 214 -14.42 9.42 -1.30
C VAL A 214 -15.03 10.82 -1.34
N GLU A 215 -15.58 11.31 -0.22
CA GLU A 215 -16.14 12.67 -0.09
C GLU A 215 -15.06 13.74 -0.33
N LEU A 216 -13.85 13.56 0.23
CA LEU A 216 -12.72 14.47 0.01
C LEU A 216 -12.30 14.51 -1.46
N GLY A 217 -12.25 13.36 -2.14
CA GLY A 217 -11.96 13.31 -3.57
C GLY A 217 -12.98 14.08 -4.38
N GLY A 218 -14.27 13.84 -4.14
CA GLY A 218 -15.38 14.57 -4.79
C GLY A 218 -15.32 16.08 -4.55
N ALA A 219 -15.03 16.52 -3.31
CA ALA A 219 -14.89 17.93 -2.97
C ALA A 219 -13.75 18.65 -3.72
N HIS A 220 -12.76 17.89 -4.17
CA HIS A 220 -11.61 18.40 -4.94
C HIS A 220 -11.68 18.07 -6.45
N GLY A 221 -12.81 17.57 -6.94
CA GLY A 221 -13.02 17.27 -8.37
C GLY A 221 -12.32 16.00 -8.86
N VAL A 222 -11.89 15.12 -7.97
CA VAL A 222 -11.26 13.82 -8.29
C VAL A 222 -12.31 12.72 -8.14
N ARG A 223 -12.64 12.02 -9.24
CA ARG A 223 -13.52 10.85 -9.19
C ARG A 223 -12.87 9.77 -8.33
N THR A 224 -13.48 9.48 -7.18
CA THR A 224 -12.89 8.58 -6.19
C THR A 224 -13.84 7.44 -5.86
N VAL A 225 -13.31 6.21 -5.89
CA VAL A 225 -14.00 4.96 -5.50
C VAL A 225 -13.14 4.24 -4.47
N ALA A 226 -13.75 3.57 -3.51
CA ALA A 226 -13.06 2.74 -2.53
C ALA A 226 -13.57 1.30 -2.56
N LEU A 227 -12.64 0.34 -2.48
CA LEU A 227 -12.92 -1.05 -2.17
C LEU A 227 -12.43 -1.35 -0.76
N LEU A 228 -13.29 -1.91 0.08
CA LEU A 228 -12.90 -2.51 1.35
C LEU A 228 -12.44 -3.94 1.06
N THR A 229 -11.24 -4.30 1.48
CA THR A 229 -10.63 -5.59 1.16
C THR A 229 -10.09 -6.30 2.40
N ASP A 230 -10.21 -7.64 2.45
CA ASP A 230 -9.72 -8.42 3.58
C ASP A 230 -8.19 -8.46 3.64
N MET A 231 -7.66 -8.24 4.85
CA MET A 231 -6.25 -8.33 5.19
C MET A 231 -6.05 -9.15 6.48
N SER A 232 -6.95 -10.05 6.78
CA SER A 232 -6.80 -11.01 7.89
C SER A 232 -5.84 -12.13 7.55
N THR A 233 -5.70 -12.43 6.25
CA THR A 233 -4.73 -13.35 5.65
C THR A 233 -3.75 -12.54 4.78
N PRO A 234 -2.45 -12.89 4.74
CA PRO A 234 -1.51 -12.24 3.82
C PRO A 234 -1.97 -12.38 2.36
N LEU A 235 -1.75 -11.36 1.55
CA LEU A 235 -2.01 -11.43 0.12
C LEU A 235 -0.91 -12.23 -0.59
N GLY A 236 -1.33 -13.20 -1.38
CA GLY A 236 -0.44 -14.11 -2.07
C GLY A 236 0.27 -15.07 -1.11
N LEU A 237 1.38 -15.59 -1.58
CA LEU A 237 2.22 -16.54 -0.83
C LEU A 237 3.51 -15.91 -0.33
N ALA A 238 3.95 -14.82 -0.92
CA ALA A 238 5.21 -14.14 -0.61
C ALA A 238 5.00 -12.91 0.26
N ILE A 239 5.82 -12.73 1.30
CA ILE A 239 5.82 -11.60 2.23
C ILE A 239 7.26 -11.14 2.43
N GLY A 240 7.62 -9.97 1.90
CA GLY A 240 8.98 -9.43 1.94
C GLY A 240 9.22 -8.39 0.86
N ASN A 241 10.40 -8.39 0.25
CA ASN A 241 10.74 -7.47 -0.83
C ASN A 241 10.94 -8.21 -2.16
N ALA A 242 12.09 -8.81 -2.42
CA ALA A 242 12.39 -9.55 -3.65
C ALA A 242 11.38 -10.68 -3.94
N VAL A 243 10.95 -11.40 -2.91
CA VAL A 243 9.97 -12.50 -3.03
C VAL A 243 8.62 -12.01 -3.52
N GLU A 244 8.21 -10.79 -3.13
CA GLU A 244 6.96 -10.20 -3.61
C GLU A 244 7.08 -9.66 -5.04
N VAL A 245 8.26 -9.19 -5.47
CA VAL A 245 8.52 -8.84 -6.88
C VAL A 245 8.42 -10.09 -7.74
N THR A 246 9.03 -11.19 -7.34
CA THR A 246 8.95 -12.48 -8.06
C THR A 246 7.49 -12.89 -8.26
N GLU A 247 6.70 -12.90 -7.21
CA GLU A 247 5.27 -13.26 -7.28
C GLU A 247 4.46 -12.28 -8.14
N SER A 248 4.79 -10.98 -8.14
CA SER A 248 4.17 -9.98 -9.00
C SER A 248 4.47 -10.22 -10.49
N VAL A 249 5.70 -10.62 -10.80
CA VAL A 249 6.11 -11.00 -12.17
C VAL A 249 5.37 -12.26 -12.62
N GLU A 250 5.14 -13.24 -11.74
CA GLU A 250 4.32 -14.43 -12.04
C GLU A 250 2.88 -14.03 -12.41
N VAL A 251 2.28 -13.09 -11.68
CA VAL A 251 0.94 -12.56 -12.01
C VAL A 251 0.94 -11.91 -13.39
N LEU A 252 1.93 -11.07 -13.68
CA LEU A 252 2.07 -10.41 -14.99
C LEU A 252 2.33 -11.39 -16.14
N ALA A 253 2.89 -12.56 -15.83
CA ALA A 253 3.07 -13.67 -16.78
C ALA A 253 1.80 -14.52 -16.98
N GLY A 254 0.68 -14.17 -16.34
CA GLY A 254 -0.60 -14.87 -16.44
C GLY A 254 -0.76 -16.02 -15.46
N GLY A 255 0.10 -16.12 -14.44
CA GLY A 255 0.06 -17.08 -13.33
C GLY A 255 -0.16 -16.41 -11.98
N GLY A 256 0.55 -16.90 -10.95
CA GLY A 256 0.53 -16.36 -9.59
C GLY A 256 -0.66 -16.76 -8.72
N PRO A 257 -0.71 -16.34 -7.44
CA PRO A 257 -1.77 -16.68 -6.52
C PRO A 257 -3.12 -16.09 -6.92
N ALA A 258 -4.18 -16.88 -6.78
CA ALA A 258 -5.52 -16.53 -7.24
C ALA A 258 -6.06 -15.23 -6.62
N ASP A 259 -5.81 -15.01 -5.33
CA ASP A 259 -6.24 -13.79 -4.62
C ASP A 259 -5.52 -12.52 -5.09
N VAL A 260 -4.22 -12.62 -5.41
CA VAL A 260 -3.46 -11.49 -5.98
C VAL A 260 -4.01 -11.15 -7.36
N VAL A 261 -4.29 -12.17 -8.19
CA VAL A 261 -4.90 -11.98 -9.52
C VAL A 261 -6.30 -11.38 -9.40
N GLU A 262 -7.15 -11.93 -8.51
CA GLU A 262 -8.52 -11.46 -8.27
C GLU A 262 -8.54 -9.99 -7.87
N LEU A 263 -7.75 -9.61 -6.85
CA LEU A 263 -7.71 -8.24 -6.37
C LEU A 263 -7.10 -7.27 -7.39
N THR A 264 -6.05 -7.69 -8.09
CA THR A 264 -5.45 -6.89 -9.18
C THR A 264 -6.48 -6.60 -10.27
N LEU A 265 -7.25 -7.60 -10.70
CA LEU A 265 -8.29 -7.42 -11.70
C LEU A 265 -9.48 -6.59 -11.21
N ALA A 266 -9.89 -6.76 -9.93
CA ALA A 266 -10.97 -5.98 -9.34
C ALA A 266 -10.60 -4.48 -9.31
N LEU A 267 -9.40 -4.16 -8.82
CA LEU A 267 -8.91 -2.78 -8.77
C LEU A 267 -8.66 -2.20 -10.17
N ALA A 268 -8.14 -3.01 -11.11
CA ALA A 268 -7.91 -2.58 -12.49
C ALA A 268 -9.23 -2.17 -13.17
N ARG A 269 -10.31 -2.93 -12.96
CA ARG A 269 -11.64 -2.59 -13.52
C ARG A 269 -12.17 -1.27 -12.96
N GLU A 270 -12.07 -1.06 -11.65
CA GLU A 270 -12.47 0.21 -11.02
C GLU A 270 -11.62 1.38 -11.53
N MET A 271 -10.31 1.19 -11.68
CA MET A 271 -9.41 2.22 -12.22
C MET A 271 -9.74 2.57 -13.67
N LEU A 272 -9.97 1.56 -14.51
CA LEU A 272 -10.30 1.77 -15.92
C LEU A 272 -11.69 2.43 -16.08
N ASP A 273 -12.68 2.00 -15.30
CA ASP A 273 -13.99 2.68 -15.28
C ASP A 273 -13.88 4.12 -14.82
N ALA A 274 -13.12 4.38 -13.75
CA ALA A 274 -12.90 5.73 -13.24
C ALA A 274 -12.14 6.62 -14.25
N ALA A 275 -11.25 6.04 -15.05
CA ALA A 275 -10.52 6.71 -16.13
C ALA A 275 -11.34 6.91 -17.41
N GLY A 276 -12.58 6.42 -17.47
CA GLY A 276 -13.44 6.51 -18.67
C GLY A 276 -13.11 5.47 -19.75
N LEU A 277 -12.53 4.35 -19.38
CA LEU A 277 -12.16 3.22 -20.24
C LEU A 277 -12.90 1.92 -19.83
N PRO A 278 -14.25 1.93 -19.72
CA PRO A 278 -15.01 0.79 -19.20
C PRO A 278 -14.94 -0.47 -20.10
N ASP A 279 -14.66 -0.30 -21.38
CA ASP A 279 -14.60 -1.39 -22.37
C ASP A 279 -13.22 -2.09 -22.39
N ALA A 280 -12.23 -1.58 -21.67
CA ALA A 280 -10.91 -2.21 -21.60
C ALA A 280 -10.96 -3.53 -20.81
N ASP A 281 -10.27 -4.56 -21.32
CA ASP A 281 -10.22 -5.88 -20.69
C ASP A 281 -8.84 -6.14 -20.04
N PRO A 282 -8.70 -5.89 -18.72
CA PRO A 282 -7.45 -6.14 -18.03
C PRO A 282 -7.11 -7.63 -17.94
N ALA A 283 -8.11 -8.52 -17.93
CA ALA A 283 -7.84 -9.95 -17.93
C ALA A 283 -7.24 -10.43 -19.25
N ALA A 284 -7.66 -9.85 -20.38
CA ALA A 284 -7.01 -10.09 -21.66
C ALA A 284 -5.57 -9.58 -21.67
N ALA A 285 -5.31 -8.39 -21.13
CA ALA A 285 -3.98 -7.79 -21.09
C ALA A 285 -2.96 -8.59 -20.24
N LEU A 286 -3.43 -9.32 -19.20
CA LEU A 286 -2.60 -10.29 -18.50
C LEU A 286 -2.31 -11.52 -19.35
N ARG A 287 -3.35 -12.09 -20.02
CA ARG A 287 -3.21 -13.33 -20.79
C ARG A 287 -2.37 -13.18 -22.06
N ASP A 288 -2.43 -12.03 -22.71
CA ASP A 288 -1.76 -11.78 -24.01
C ASP A 288 -0.36 -11.15 -23.87
N GLY A 289 0.09 -10.89 -22.64
CA GLY A 289 1.44 -10.42 -22.32
C GLY A 289 1.63 -8.90 -22.35
N ARG A 290 0.62 -8.10 -22.75
CA ARG A 290 0.73 -6.61 -22.75
C ARG A 290 1.06 -6.02 -21.39
N ALA A 291 0.53 -6.60 -20.31
CA ALA A 291 0.84 -6.16 -18.95
C ALA A 291 2.32 -6.38 -18.61
N MET A 292 2.90 -7.51 -19.01
CA MET A 292 4.32 -7.81 -18.83
C MET A 292 5.20 -6.87 -19.67
N ASP A 293 4.81 -6.57 -20.90
CA ASP A 293 5.55 -5.63 -21.74
C ASP A 293 5.56 -4.22 -21.12
N SER A 294 4.43 -3.77 -20.58
CA SER A 294 4.31 -2.51 -19.86
C SER A 294 5.16 -2.50 -18.57
N TRP A 295 5.19 -3.60 -17.81
CA TRP A 295 6.08 -3.77 -16.67
C TRP A 295 7.55 -3.60 -17.05
N ARG A 296 8.01 -4.30 -18.08
CA ARG A 296 9.39 -4.22 -18.58
C ARG A 296 9.75 -2.81 -19.01
N ALA A 297 8.85 -2.13 -19.72
CA ALA A 297 9.05 -0.76 -20.14
C ALA A 297 9.15 0.19 -18.93
N MET A 298 8.27 0.07 -17.94
CA MET A 298 8.26 0.87 -16.72
C MET A 298 9.56 0.68 -15.91
N ILE A 299 10.01 -0.55 -15.72
CA ILE A 299 11.23 -0.83 -14.95
C ILE A 299 12.47 -0.28 -15.67
N ARG A 300 12.59 -0.48 -17.00
CA ARG A 300 13.71 0.05 -17.79
C ARG A 300 13.75 1.58 -17.82
N ALA A 301 12.61 2.25 -17.89
CA ALA A 301 12.54 3.71 -17.88
C ALA A 301 13.12 4.30 -16.58
N GLN A 302 13.06 3.57 -15.47
CA GLN A 302 13.67 3.96 -14.19
C GLN A 302 15.05 3.34 -13.94
N GLY A 303 15.69 2.78 -15.00
CA GLY A 303 17.06 2.28 -14.96
C GLY A 303 17.22 0.84 -14.48
N GLY A 304 16.11 0.16 -14.13
CA GLY A 304 16.13 -1.23 -13.65
C GLY A 304 16.25 -2.24 -14.77
N ASP A 305 16.79 -3.41 -14.44
CA ASP A 305 16.78 -4.58 -15.30
C ASP A 305 15.61 -5.53 -14.92
N PRO A 306 14.50 -5.54 -15.69
CA PRO A 306 13.33 -6.33 -15.36
C PRO A 306 13.53 -7.86 -15.52
N ASP A 307 14.58 -8.26 -16.20
CA ASP A 307 14.90 -9.65 -16.48
C ASP A 307 16.06 -10.18 -15.58
N ALA A 308 16.61 -9.35 -14.70
CA ALA A 308 17.65 -9.74 -13.76
C ALA A 308 17.12 -10.75 -12.72
N PRO A 309 17.94 -11.75 -12.32
CA PRO A 309 17.56 -12.68 -11.27
C PRO A 309 17.38 -11.92 -9.94
N MET A 310 16.29 -12.21 -9.24
CA MET A 310 16.05 -11.63 -7.91
C MET A 310 17.03 -12.22 -6.87
N PRO A 311 17.49 -11.39 -5.90
CA PRO A 311 18.31 -11.86 -4.80
C PRO A 311 17.59 -12.96 -4.00
N THR A 312 18.34 -13.98 -3.59
CA THR A 312 17.86 -15.11 -2.76
C THR A 312 18.54 -15.10 -1.40
N ALA A 313 17.78 -15.45 -0.36
CA ALA A 313 18.30 -15.53 1.00
C ALA A 313 19.31 -16.70 1.15
N ALA A 314 20.31 -16.50 2.00
CA ALA A 314 21.33 -17.51 2.28
C ALA A 314 20.79 -18.65 3.17
N GLU A 315 19.86 -18.35 4.06
CA GLU A 315 19.29 -19.25 5.04
C GLU A 315 17.80 -19.44 4.84
N VAL A 316 17.34 -20.68 4.94
CA VAL A 316 15.92 -21.05 4.81
C VAL A 316 15.56 -22.04 5.91
N GLU A 317 14.56 -21.70 6.71
CA GLU A 317 13.97 -22.58 7.73
C GLU A 317 12.53 -22.92 7.32
N VAL A 318 12.23 -24.23 7.25
CA VAL A 318 10.90 -24.73 6.83
C VAL A 318 10.08 -25.14 8.04
N VAL A 319 8.97 -24.46 8.27
CA VAL A 319 8.01 -24.82 9.32
C VAL A 319 6.96 -25.77 8.76
N ARG A 320 6.74 -26.88 9.49
CA ARG A 320 5.90 -27.99 9.04
C ARG A 320 4.68 -28.20 9.92
N ALA A 321 3.62 -28.78 9.36
CA ALA A 321 2.41 -29.16 10.08
C ALA A 321 2.71 -30.23 11.12
N GLU A 322 2.22 -30.03 12.35
CA GLU A 322 2.36 -31.00 13.45
C GLU A 322 1.29 -32.08 13.43
N ARG A 323 0.21 -31.87 12.70
CA ARG A 323 -0.96 -32.77 12.64
C ARG A 323 -1.69 -32.64 11.31
N ASP A 324 -2.52 -33.66 11.02
CA ASP A 324 -3.43 -33.66 9.89
C ASP A 324 -4.59 -32.67 10.12
N GLY A 325 -5.16 -32.15 9.04
CA GLY A 325 -6.35 -31.29 9.06
C GLY A 325 -6.40 -30.32 7.90
N TYR A 326 -7.02 -29.18 8.14
CA TYR A 326 -7.13 -28.07 7.18
C TYR A 326 -6.53 -26.82 7.80
N VAL A 327 -5.85 -26.02 7.01
CA VAL A 327 -5.43 -24.68 7.42
C VAL A 327 -6.70 -23.83 7.63
N ALA A 328 -7.01 -23.51 8.87
CA ALA A 328 -8.19 -22.73 9.24
C ALA A 328 -7.94 -21.21 9.15
N ALA A 329 -6.71 -20.77 9.38
CA ALA A 329 -6.32 -19.37 9.29
C ALA A 329 -4.80 -19.25 9.13
N VAL A 330 -4.37 -18.17 8.48
CA VAL A 330 -2.98 -17.68 8.47
C VAL A 330 -3.05 -16.20 8.89
N ASP A 331 -2.53 -15.86 10.06
CA ASP A 331 -2.59 -14.51 10.61
C ASP A 331 -1.63 -13.58 9.89
N ALA A 332 -2.19 -12.57 9.21
CA ALA A 332 -1.41 -11.63 8.41
C ALA A 332 -0.45 -10.80 9.27
N TYR A 333 -0.89 -10.34 10.45
CA TYR A 333 -0.05 -9.52 11.32
C TYR A 333 1.18 -10.30 11.80
N ALA A 334 0.98 -11.52 12.31
CA ALA A 334 2.06 -12.36 12.80
C ALA A 334 3.07 -12.69 11.69
N MET A 335 2.59 -12.99 10.46
CA MET A 335 3.47 -13.23 9.31
C MET A 335 4.23 -11.97 8.87
N GLY A 336 3.58 -10.80 8.91
CA GLY A 336 4.23 -9.52 8.63
C GLY A 336 5.32 -9.18 9.64
N VAL A 337 5.06 -9.42 10.95
CA VAL A 337 6.06 -9.23 12.01
C VAL A 337 7.21 -10.24 11.86
N ALA A 338 6.93 -11.50 11.53
CA ALA A 338 7.97 -12.49 11.25
C ALA A 338 8.88 -12.03 10.09
N ALA A 339 8.30 -11.57 8.97
CA ALA A 339 9.08 -11.03 7.85
C ALA A 339 9.94 -9.82 8.26
N TRP A 340 9.40 -8.94 9.11
CA TRP A 340 10.14 -7.82 9.68
C TRP A 340 11.34 -8.30 10.53
N ARG A 341 11.14 -9.30 11.42
CA ARG A 341 12.22 -9.89 12.23
C ARG A 341 13.33 -10.52 11.39
N LEU A 342 12.98 -11.12 10.25
CA LEU A 342 13.95 -11.65 9.28
C LEU A 342 14.79 -10.56 8.59
N GLY A 343 14.33 -9.31 8.63
CA GLY A 343 15.02 -8.16 8.04
C GLY A 343 14.35 -7.58 6.81
N ALA A 344 13.18 -8.08 6.39
CA ALA A 344 12.45 -7.55 5.23
C ALA A 344 11.88 -6.14 5.47
N GLY A 345 11.66 -5.74 6.72
CA GLY A 345 11.23 -4.40 7.10
C GLY A 345 12.26 -3.69 7.99
N ARG A 346 11.99 -2.43 8.32
CA ARG A 346 12.85 -1.60 9.16
C ARG A 346 12.13 -1.13 10.42
N ALA A 347 12.88 -0.96 11.52
CA ALA A 347 12.39 -0.38 12.76
C ALA A 347 12.47 1.16 12.74
N ARG A 348 13.47 1.70 12.06
CA ARG A 348 13.68 3.15 11.88
C ARG A 348 13.82 3.43 10.39
N LYS A 349 13.48 4.65 9.96
CA LYS A 349 13.55 5.05 8.53
C LYS A 349 14.93 4.87 7.91
N GLU A 350 15.97 5.00 8.72
CA GLU A 350 17.37 4.95 8.31
C GLU A 350 17.92 3.52 8.27
N ASP A 351 17.21 2.55 8.87
CA ASP A 351 17.67 1.16 8.90
C ASP A 351 17.67 0.55 7.49
N PRO A 352 18.69 -0.23 7.12
CA PRO A 352 18.66 -0.98 5.87
C PRO A 352 17.66 -2.15 5.98
N VAL A 353 17.12 -2.57 4.83
CA VAL A 353 16.36 -3.81 4.72
C VAL A 353 17.20 -4.91 4.06
N SER A 354 17.01 -6.15 4.47
CA SER A 354 17.52 -7.31 3.76
C SER A 354 16.58 -7.62 2.60
N VAL A 355 17.04 -7.40 1.39
CA VAL A 355 16.26 -7.54 0.16
C VAL A 355 15.67 -8.93 -0.04
N PRO A 356 16.42 -10.05 0.15
CA PRO A 356 15.90 -11.40 -0.07
C PRO A 356 15.16 -11.98 1.15
N ALA A 357 15.19 -11.29 2.30
CA ALA A 357 14.50 -11.75 3.49
C ALA A 357 12.98 -11.73 3.35
N GLY A 358 12.30 -12.69 3.97
CA GLY A 358 10.85 -12.75 3.96
C GLY A 358 10.28 -14.09 4.40
N VAL A 359 8.96 -14.21 4.23
CA VAL A 359 8.20 -15.45 4.47
C VAL A 359 7.59 -15.90 3.16
N VAL A 360 7.65 -17.21 2.88
CA VAL A 360 6.95 -17.81 1.73
C VAL A 360 6.00 -18.88 2.24
N LEU A 361 4.70 -18.69 2.00
CA LEU A 361 3.67 -19.63 2.38
C LEU A 361 3.59 -20.79 1.37
N HIS A 362 3.39 -22.00 1.86
CA HIS A 362 3.12 -23.19 1.05
C HIS A 362 1.65 -23.61 1.15
N LYS A 363 0.94 -23.11 2.17
CA LYS A 363 -0.43 -23.44 2.46
C LYS A 363 -1.24 -22.19 2.79
N ARG A 364 -2.50 -22.21 2.38
CA ARG A 364 -3.48 -21.13 2.59
C ARG A 364 -4.68 -21.62 3.37
N PRO A 365 -5.52 -20.74 3.94
CA PRO A 365 -6.80 -21.14 4.52
C PRO A 365 -7.63 -21.95 3.52
N GLY A 366 -8.11 -23.11 3.96
CA GLY A 366 -8.84 -24.08 3.15
C GLY A 366 -8.01 -25.27 2.65
N ASP A 367 -6.69 -25.17 2.61
CA ASP A 367 -5.81 -26.24 2.16
C ASP A 367 -5.79 -27.42 3.15
N GLU A 368 -5.86 -28.64 2.65
CA GLU A 368 -5.61 -29.85 3.41
C GLU A 368 -4.11 -30.01 3.71
N VAL A 369 -3.80 -30.45 4.92
CA VAL A 369 -2.43 -30.70 5.38
C VAL A 369 -2.34 -32.03 6.12
N ARG A 370 -1.19 -32.68 5.98
CA ARG A 370 -0.79 -33.86 6.77
C ARG A 370 0.38 -33.48 7.67
N ALA A 371 0.54 -34.18 8.78
CA ALA A 371 1.70 -34.03 9.64
C ALA A 371 2.99 -34.17 8.82
N GLY A 372 3.88 -33.19 8.94
CA GLY A 372 5.12 -33.09 8.16
C GLY A 372 5.04 -32.28 6.87
N ASP A 373 3.86 -31.91 6.38
CA ASP A 373 3.74 -31.02 5.20
C ASP A 373 4.34 -29.64 5.48
N PRO A 374 5.02 -28.99 4.53
CA PRO A 374 5.52 -27.64 4.69
C PRO A 374 4.34 -26.66 4.75
N LEU A 375 4.34 -25.78 5.76
CA LEU A 375 3.36 -24.70 5.92
C LEU A 375 3.90 -23.39 5.37
N TYR A 376 5.12 -23.04 5.74
CA TYR A 376 5.80 -21.83 5.27
C TYR A 376 7.31 -21.93 5.44
N GLU A 377 8.04 -21.08 4.74
CA GLU A 377 9.49 -20.88 4.87
C GLU A 377 9.80 -19.51 5.45
N LEU A 378 10.78 -19.46 6.35
CA LEU A 378 11.42 -18.24 6.82
C LEU A 378 12.76 -18.09 6.09
N ARG A 379 12.96 -16.96 5.42
CA ARG A 379 14.14 -16.68 4.60
C ARG A 379 14.91 -15.48 5.16
N ALA A 380 16.20 -15.65 5.43
CA ALA A 380 17.07 -14.62 5.99
C ALA A 380 18.48 -14.67 5.40
N ASP A 381 19.19 -13.54 5.39
CA ASP A 381 20.62 -13.50 5.12
C ASP A 381 21.46 -13.82 6.36
N ASP A 382 20.86 -13.67 7.55
CA ASP A 382 21.49 -13.91 8.85
C ASP A 382 20.65 -14.92 9.64
N ALA A 383 21.22 -16.12 9.86
CA ALA A 383 20.59 -17.20 10.63
C ALA A 383 20.18 -16.76 12.05
N ALA A 384 20.87 -15.78 12.65
CA ALA A 384 20.55 -15.29 13.99
C ALA A 384 19.18 -14.60 14.08
N ARG A 385 18.57 -14.22 12.94
CA ARG A 385 17.25 -13.61 12.88
C ARG A 385 16.10 -14.64 12.91
N ILE A 386 16.35 -15.88 12.51
CA ILE A 386 15.33 -16.94 12.38
C ILE A 386 14.62 -17.25 13.72
N PRO A 387 15.31 -17.40 14.89
CA PRO A 387 14.63 -17.71 16.14
C PRO A 387 13.57 -16.67 16.56
N ALA A 388 13.84 -15.39 16.36
CA ALA A 388 12.88 -14.33 16.67
C ALA A 388 11.67 -14.39 15.74
N ALA A 389 11.87 -14.65 14.45
CA ALA A 389 10.78 -14.81 13.47
C ALA A 389 9.93 -16.06 13.75
N LEU A 390 10.53 -17.17 14.15
CA LEU A 390 9.81 -18.39 14.58
C LEU A 390 8.91 -18.10 15.79
N THR A 391 9.38 -17.32 16.75
CA THR A 391 8.60 -16.94 17.94
C THR A 391 7.34 -16.14 17.53
N GLU A 392 7.49 -15.16 16.63
CA GLU A 392 6.38 -14.34 16.15
C GLU A 392 5.37 -15.17 15.32
N ALA A 393 5.87 -16.09 14.49
CA ALA A 393 5.04 -16.91 13.62
C ALA A 393 4.46 -18.18 14.30
N ALA A 394 4.81 -18.49 15.55
CA ALA A 394 4.50 -19.75 16.21
C ALA A 394 3.01 -20.12 16.18
N ASN A 395 2.12 -19.14 16.25
CA ASN A 395 0.66 -19.33 16.23
C ASN A 395 0.00 -18.73 14.98
N ALA A 396 0.79 -18.33 13.99
CA ALA A 396 0.26 -17.66 12.80
C ALA A 396 -0.58 -18.58 11.92
N VAL A 397 -0.26 -19.88 11.86
CA VAL A 397 -1.03 -20.89 11.12
C VAL A 397 -1.82 -21.75 12.08
N ARG A 398 -3.14 -21.74 11.93
CA ARG A 398 -4.04 -22.59 12.73
C ARG A 398 -4.58 -23.72 11.88
N ILE A 399 -4.43 -24.96 12.36
CA ILE A 399 -4.97 -26.17 11.73
C ILE A 399 -6.22 -26.60 12.50
N ALA A 400 -7.30 -26.97 11.76
CA ALA A 400 -8.58 -27.44 12.29
C ALA A 400 -9.01 -28.73 11.59
N PRO A 401 -9.97 -29.53 12.19
CA PRO A 401 -10.45 -30.75 11.57
C PRO A 401 -11.26 -30.51 10.28
N THR A 402 -11.79 -29.31 10.08
CA THR A 402 -12.64 -28.96 8.94
C THR A 402 -12.12 -27.69 8.26
N ALA A 403 -12.28 -27.61 6.95
CA ALA A 403 -11.95 -26.42 6.18
C ALA A 403 -12.81 -25.22 6.63
N PRO A 404 -12.24 -24.01 6.68
CA PRO A 404 -13.00 -22.79 6.96
C PRO A 404 -13.98 -22.49 5.81
N ALA A 405 -15.01 -21.69 6.08
CA ALA A 405 -15.85 -21.14 5.02
C ALA A 405 -15.02 -20.17 4.16
N ALA A 406 -15.28 -20.17 2.86
CA ALA A 406 -14.69 -19.19 1.96
C ALA A 406 -15.18 -17.79 2.30
N THR A 407 -14.27 -16.82 2.33
CA THR A 407 -14.55 -15.40 2.54
C THR A 407 -14.30 -14.63 1.25
N SER A 408 -15.05 -13.55 1.04
CA SER A 408 -14.81 -12.66 -0.09
C SER A 408 -13.59 -11.77 0.19
N LEU A 409 -12.71 -11.66 -0.79
CA LEU A 409 -11.56 -10.76 -0.69
C LEU A 409 -12.00 -9.29 -0.78
N VAL A 410 -12.94 -8.97 -1.66
CA VAL A 410 -13.60 -7.65 -1.72
C VAL A 410 -14.86 -7.71 -0.86
N ILE A 411 -14.88 -6.91 0.22
CA ILE A 411 -15.96 -6.89 1.22
C ILE A 411 -17.07 -5.95 0.78
N GLU A 412 -16.70 -4.74 0.33
CA GLU A 412 -17.66 -3.67 0.01
C GLU A 412 -17.05 -2.70 -1.01
N ARG A 413 -17.90 -2.11 -1.86
CA ARG A 413 -17.55 -1.00 -2.76
C ARG A 413 -18.27 0.27 -2.30
N ILE A 414 -17.57 1.41 -2.27
CA ILE A 414 -18.07 2.72 -1.84
C ILE A 414 -17.69 3.76 -2.90
N GLY A 415 -18.65 4.55 -3.38
CA GLY A 415 -18.46 5.55 -4.42
C GLY A 415 -19.03 5.17 -5.78
#